data_678857dbb5253336f433658581038f67
#
_entry.id   678857dbb5253336f433658581038f67
#
_cell.length_a   1.000
_cell.length_b   1.000
_cell.length_c   1.000
_cell.angle_alpha   90.00
_cell.angle_beta   90.00
_cell.angle_gamma   90.00
#
_symmetry.space_group_name_H-M   'P 1'
#
loop_
_entity.id
_entity.type
_entity.pdbx_description
1 polymer ?
#
loop_
_entity_poly.entity_id
_entity_poly.type
_entity_poly.pdbx_seq_one_letter_code
_entity_poly.pdbx_strand_id
1 'polypeptide(L)'
;MTVNPFAQPSTLPYELPPFDHISEDHFRPAFRDGMAHHEQELDAIATNPEPPTWENMIEALERSGAELRRVSAVFFNLLGTDATEELEAIAADIAPQLAAHTDKLYLNEQLYGRITAVTPPDDPESRRLHDHILRQFRRHGAALDAEDKQRLTQLNERLSVLAEQFTHNLREETTRLAVAFERDELQGLDEGHIASAAEDAQALGQAGYVIPLGLPTVQEEQAALXXXXXXXPGPPVRGFASAGPGCERPGFGGDRPTAGPACKAFGVCHPCGLCDCGRNRGHHRCGAHNAV
;
A
#
# COMPACT_ATOMS: atom_id res chain seq x y z
N MET A 1 1.63 34.32 13.71
CA MET A 1 1.67 32.91 13.28
C MET A 1 0.77 32.76 12.09
N THR A 2 1.29 32.32 10.96
CA THR A 2 0.48 32.02 9.78
C THR A 2 -0.38 30.77 10.07
N VAL A 3 -1.64 30.84 9.71
CA VAL A 3 -2.56 29.68 9.88
C VAL A 3 -2.09 28.57 8.93
N ASN A 4 -2.06 27.34 9.41
CA ASN A 4 -1.67 26.19 8.62
C ASN A 4 -2.66 26.05 7.44
N PRO A 5 -2.16 25.95 6.18
CA PRO A 5 -3.04 25.86 4.99
C PRO A 5 -4.04 24.69 5.02
N PHE A 6 -3.80 23.66 5.81
CA PHE A 6 -4.66 22.50 5.91
C PHE A 6 -5.80 22.64 6.93
N ALA A 7 -5.74 23.64 7.82
CA ALA A 7 -6.72 23.81 8.89
C ALA A 7 -8.15 24.10 8.40
N GLN A 8 -8.28 24.68 7.20
CA GLN A 8 -9.58 25.02 6.61
C GLN A 8 -9.63 24.54 5.15
N PRO A 9 -10.82 24.28 4.62
CA PRO A 9 -10.96 24.01 3.18
C PRO A 9 -10.40 25.16 2.36
N SER A 10 -9.78 24.82 1.22
CA SER A 10 -9.24 25.83 0.30
C SER A 10 -10.36 26.66 -0.31
N THR A 11 -10.09 27.94 -0.51
CA THR A 11 -11.01 28.86 -1.20
C THR A 11 -10.76 28.92 -2.72
N LEU A 12 -9.79 28.17 -3.21
CA LEU A 12 -9.50 28.09 -4.65
C LEU A 12 -10.61 27.30 -5.37
N PRO A 13 -10.78 27.51 -6.69
CA PRO A 13 -11.75 26.73 -7.47
C PRO A 13 -11.56 25.23 -7.24
N TYR A 14 -12.67 24.49 -7.08
CA TYR A 14 -12.70 23.04 -6.80
C TYR A 14 -11.98 22.64 -5.50
N GLU A 15 -11.77 23.59 -4.59
CA GLU A 15 -11.02 23.39 -3.33
C GLU A 15 -9.60 22.87 -3.55
N LEU A 16 -9.00 23.22 -4.71
CA LEU A 16 -7.62 22.84 -5.04
C LEU A 16 -6.67 23.28 -3.92
N PRO A 17 -5.71 22.43 -3.52
CA PRO A 17 -4.74 22.83 -2.49
C PRO A 17 -3.93 24.04 -2.92
N PRO A 18 -3.69 25.00 -2.02
CA PRO A 18 -2.87 26.19 -2.35
C PRO A 18 -1.37 25.85 -2.31
N PHE A 19 -0.90 25.11 -3.32
CA PHE A 19 0.47 24.55 -3.33
C PHE A 19 1.55 25.62 -3.12
N ASP A 20 1.34 26.86 -3.63
CA ASP A 20 2.27 27.99 -3.46
C ASP A 20 2.45 28.42 -1.98
N HIS A 21 1.51 28.00 -1.11
CA HIS A 21 1.52 28.34 0.33
C HIS A 21 1.79 27.13 1.21
N ILE A 22 1.97 25.94 0.61
CA ILE A 22 2.26 24.72 1.35
C ILE A 22 3.78 24.52 1.39
N SER A 23 4.30 24.22 2.58
CA SER A 23 5.69 23.83 2.80
C SER A 23 5.74 22.58 3.68
N GLU A 24 6.88 21.92 3.67
CA GLU A 24 7.07 20.66 4.42
C GLU A 24 6.78 20.81 5.92
N ASP A 25 7.15 21.96 6.51
CA ASP A 25 6.90 22.28 7.92
C ASP A 25 5.42 22.26 8.30
N HIS A 26 4.53 22.40 7.34
CA HIS A 26 3.07 22.38 7.58
C HIS A 26 2.53 20.97 7.84
N PHE A 27 3.20 19.93 7.36
CA PHE A 27 2.61 18.57 7.36
C PHE A 27 2.54 17.95 8.77
N ARG A 28 3.64 17.94 9.54
CA ARG A 28 3.63 17.34 10.90
C ARG A 28 2.53 17.95 11.80
N PRO A 29 2.43 19.29 11.92
CA PRO A 29 1.32 19.85 12.72
C PRO A 29 -0.06 19.55 12.13
N ALA A 30 -0.22 19.59 10.80
CA ALA A 30 -1.51 19.30 10.16
C ALA A 30 -1.97 17.85 10.40
N PHE A 31 -1.06 16.88 10.33
CA PHE A 31 -1.37 15.48 10.65
C PHE A 31 -1.77 15.32 12.11
N ARG A 32 -0.97 15.89 13.04
CA ARG A 32 -1.28 15.83 14.47
C ARG A 32 -2.66 16.41 14.77
N ASP A 33 -2.92 17.63 14.26
CA ASP A 33 -4.18 18.34 14.52
C ASP A 33 -5.36 17.65 13.81
N GLY A 34 -5.17 17.19 12.58
CA GLY A 34 -6.17 16.44 11.82
C GLY A 34 -6.56 15.12 12.49
N MET A 35 -5.58 14.36 13.03
CA MET A 35 -5.88 13.14 13.80
C MET A 35 -6.62 13.47 15.09
N ALA A 36 -6.19 14.51 15.83
CA ALA A 36 -6.84 14.91 17.08
C ALA A 36 -8.29 15.36 16.86
N HIS A 37 -8.54 16.15 15.82
CA HIS A 37 -9.90 16.58 15.46
C HIS A 37 -10.77 15.39 15.05
N HIS A 38 -10.23 14.50 14.22
CA HIS A 38 -10.96 13.29 13.81
C HIS A 38 -11.30 12.42 15.03
N GLU A 39 -10.38 12.24 15.98
CA GLU A 39 -10.68 11.50 17.24
C GLU A 39 -11.83 12.14 18.00
N GLN A 40 -11.86 13.47 18.12
CA GLN A 40 -12.97 14.18 18.77
C GLN A 40 -14.30 13.96 18.05
N GLU A 41 -14.29 13.99 16.71
CA GLU A 41 -15.50 13.73 15.90
C GLU A 41 -15.99 12.29 16.12
N LEU A 42 -15.07 11.31 16.09
CA LEU A 42 -15.40 9.89 16.32
C LEU A 42 -15.96 9.67 17.73
N ASP A 43 -15.38 10.31 18.74
CA ASP A 43 -15.88 10.23 20.12
C ASP A 43 -17.27 10.83 20.24
N ALA A 44 -17.52 11.96 19.60
CA ALA A 44 -18.86 12.58 19.58
C ALA A 44 -19.90 11.67 18.92
N ILE A 45 -19.52 10.98 17.84
CA ILE A 45 -20.40 10.01 17.16
C ILE A 45 -20.61 8.79 18.06
N ALA A 46 -19.55 8.24 18.65
CA ALA A 46 -19.60 7.03 19.46
C ALA A 46 -20.46 7.22 20.72
N THR A 47 -20.34 8.39 21.35
CA THR A 47 -21.00 8.68 22.65
C THR A 47 -22.32 9.43 22.49
N ASN A 48 -22.82 9.63 21.28
CA ASN A 48 -24.09 10.31 21.05
C ASN A 48 -25.22 9.57 21.81
N PRO A 49 -25.94 10.25 22.71
CA PRO A 49 -26.98 9.60 23.51
C PRO A 49 -28.24 9.22 22.73
N GLU A 50 -28.41 9.77 21.53
CA GLU A 50 -29.60 9.45 20.71
C GLU A 50 -29.47 8.09 20.06
N PRO A 51 -30.58 7.40 19.80
CA PRO A 51 -30.55 6.15 19.04
C PRO A 51 -29.83 6.35 17.69
N PRO A 52 -29.05 5.38 17.25
CA PRO A 52 -28.31 5.53 15.99
C PRO A 52 -29.28 5.54 14.80
N THR A 53 -29.10 6.57 13.96
CA THR A 53 -29.82 6.73 12.69
C THR A 53 -28.82 6.80 11.55
N TRP A 54 -29.32 6.78 10.34
CA TRP A 54 -28.49 6.96 9.15
C TRP A 54 -27.69 8.27 9.24
N GLU A 55 -28.38 9.37 9.59
CA GLU A 55 -27.79 10.71 9.63
C GLU A 55 -26.77 10.89 10.75
N ASN A 56 -27.13 10.45 12.00
CA ASN A 56 -26.29 10.70 13.16
C ASN A 56 -25.17 9.67 13.34
N MET A 57 -25.16 8.63 12.50
CA MET A 57 -24.11 7.60 12.54
C MET A 57 -23.37 7.49 11.20
N ILE A 58 -24.03 7.07 10.12
CA ILE A 58 -23.35 6.76 8.85
C ILE A 58 -22.91 8.05 8.14
N GLU A 59 -23.81 9.01 7.97
CA GLU A 59 -23.43 10.29 7.34
C GLU A 59 -22.44 11.07 8.19
N ALA A 60 -22.60 11.04 9.51
CA ALA A 60 -21.66 11.68 10.43
C ALA A 60 -20.26 11.07 10.30
N LEU A 61 -20.17 9.73 10.24
CA LEU A 61 -18.90 9.00 10.06
C LEU A 61 -18.25 9.34 8.71
N GLU A 62 -19.03 9.37 7.63
CA GLU A 62 -18.53 9.69 6.29
C GLU A 62 -18.00 11.13 6.20
N ARG A 63 -18.62 12.06 6.94
CA ARG A 63 -18.15 13.46 6.98
C ARG A 63 -16.93 13.66 7.87
N SER A 64 -16.73 12.80 8.87
CA SER A 64 -15.65 12.95 9.84
C SER A 64 -14.27 12.85 9.19
N GLY A 65 -13.25 13.43 9.81
CA GLY A 65 -11.86 13.35 9.37
C GLY A 65 -11.53 14.18 8.11
N ALA A 66 -12.34 15.18 7.78
CA ALA A 66 -12.13 15.97 6.55
C ALA A 66 -10.76 16.67 6.54
N GLU A 67 -10.32 17.19 7.69
CA GLU A 67 -8.98 17.81 7.80
C GLU A 67 -7.87 16.81 7.57
N LEU A 68 -7.95 15.64 8.20
CA LEU A 68 -6.96 14.57 8.05
C LEU A 68 -6.92 14.05 6.61
N ARG A 69 -8.09 13.89 5.96
CA ARG A 69 -8.16 13.51 4.53
C ARG A 69 -7.47 14.54 3.64
N ARG A 70 -7.69 15.83 3.93
CA ARG A 70 -7.11 16.95 3.14
C ARG A 70 -5.59 16.92 3.20
N VAL A 71 -5.01 16.85 4.40
CA VAL A 71 -3.55 16.80 4.53
C VAL A 71 -2.97 15.52 3.92
N SER A 72 -3.63 14.37 4.15
CA SER A 72 -3.17 13.07 3.63
C SER A 72 -3.15 13.06 2.10
N ALA A 73 -4.20 13.58 1.46
CA ALA A 73 -4.28 13.60 -0.01
C ALA A 73 -3.12 14.39 -0.65
N VAL A 74 -2.80 15.56 -0.07
CA VAL A 74 -1.70 16.39 -0.58
C VAL A 74 -0.35 15.74 -0.28
N PHE A 75 -0.16 15.30 0.97
CA PHE A 75 1.12 14.74 1.44
C PHE A 75 1.52 13.51 0.62
N PHE A 76 0.62 12.52 0.53
CA PHE A 76 0.96 11.28 -0.17
C PHE A 76 1.04 11.46 -1.69
N ASN A 77 0.37 12.48 -2.24
CA ASN A 77 0.58 12.87 -3.63
C ASN A 77 2.00 13.38 -3.84
N LEU A 78 2.44 14.36 -3.05
CA LEU A 78 3.80 14.93 -3.16
C LEU A 78 4.87 13.88 -2.89
N LEU A 79 4.67 13.03 -1.89
CA LEU A 79 5.59 11.93 -1.59
C LEU A 79 5.73 10.95 -2.78
N GLY A 80 4.67 10.80 -3.59
CA GLY A 80 4.69 9.91 -4.76
C GLY A 80 5.20 10.55 -6.05
N THR A 81 5.18 11.89 -6.14
CA THR A 81 5.52 12.60 -7.38
C THR A 81 6.76 13.48 -7.29
N ASP A 82 7.10 13.96 -6.09
CA ASP A 82 8.17 14.93 -5.87
C ASP A 82 8.79 14.73 -4.48
N ALA A 83 9.17 13.49 -4.16
CA ALA A 83 9.69 13.13 -2.85
C ALA A 83 11.00 13.86 -2.55
N THR A 84 11.08 14.40 -1.32
CA THR A 84 12.31 14.96 -0.75
C THR A 84 12.72 14.14 0.47
N GLU A 85 13.96 14.28 0.91
CA GLU A 85 14.44 13.62 2.15
C GLU A 85 13.56 14.00 3.35
N GLU A 86 13.09 15.26 3.42
CA GLU A 86 12.21 15.72 4.50
C GLU A 86 10.82 15.07 4.41
N LEU A 87 10.23 14.97 3.21
CA LEU A 87 8.93 14.28 3.04
C LEU A 87 9.04 12.80 3.44
N GLU A 88 10.15 12.13 3.10
CA GLU A 88 10.40 10.74 3.51
C GLU A 88 10.53 10.63 5.04
N ALA A 89 11.25 11.57 5.68
CA ALA A 89 11.38 11.62 7.14
C ALA A 89 10.02 11.84 7.80
N ILE A 90 9.19 12.74 7.25
CA ILE A 90 7.82 12.96 7.73
C ILE A 90 6.99 11.68 7.57
N ALA A 91 7.08 11.01 6.43
CA ALA A 91 6.35 9.76 6.19
C ALA A 91 6.69 8.69 7.24
N ALA A 92 7.98 8.53 7.54
CA ALA A 92 8.46 7.58 8.56
C ALA A 92 7.90 7.90 9.96
N ASP A 93 7.81 9.20 10.31
CA ASP A 93 7.24 9.66 11.59
C ASP A 93 5.73 9.44 11.68
N ILE A 94 5.01 9.70 10.58
CA ILE A 94 3.54 9.75 10.56
C ILE A 94 2.93 8.36 10.37
N ALA A 95 3.60 7.45 9.64
CA ALA A 95 3.04 6.13 9.31
C ALA A 95 2.58 5.35 10.57
N PRO A 96 3.39 5.22 11.64
CA PRO A 96 2.92 4.51 12.84
C PRO A 96 1.77 5.24 13.54
N GLN A 97 1.73 6.57 13.49
CA GLN A 97 0.66 7.36 14.09
C GLN A 97 -0.67 7.17 13.35
N LEU A 98 -0.63 7.16 12.00
CA LEU A 98 -1.81 6.88 11.17
C LEU A 98 -2.31 5.44 11.38
N ALA A 99 -1.40 4.48 11.52
CA ALA A 99 -1.75 3.09 11.81
C ALA A 99 -2.49 3.00 13.16
N ALA A 100 -1.93 3.62 14.21
CA ALA A 100 -2.55 3.64 15.54
C ALA A 100 -3.91 4.36 15.50
N HIS A 101 -4.01 5.44 14.76
CA HIS A 101 -5.27 6.19 14.57
C HIS A 101 -6.34 5.32 13.87
N THR A 102 -5.93 4.58 12.85
CA THR A 102 -6.79 3.63 12.12
C THR A 102 -7.29 2.53 13.07
N ASP A 103 -6.41 1.99 13.89
CA ASP A 103 -6.79 0.97 14.89
C ASP A 103 -7.80 1.54 15.90
N LYS A 104 -7.61 2.79 16.38
CA LYS A 104 -8.58 3.45 17.28
C LYS A 104 -9.96 3.54 16.65
N LEU A 105 -10.05 3.89 15.37
CA LEU A 105 -11.33 3.94 14.64
C LEU A 105 -11.97 2.55 14.56
N TYR A 106 -11.26 1.60 13.99
CA TYR A 106 -11.87 0.31 13.62
C TYR A 106 -12.07 -0.64 14.80
N LEU A 107 -11.29 -0.50 15.89
CA LEU A 107 -11.45 -1.34 17.10
C LEU A 107 -12.39 -0.72 18.12
N ASN A 108 -13.01 0.43 17.81
CA ASN A 108 -13.95 1.11 18.69
C ASN A 108 -15.28 0.34 18.76
N GLU A 109 -15.54 -0.27 19.92
CA GLU A 109 -16.73 -1.10 20.15
C GLU A 109 -18.03 -0.31 20.13
N GLN A 110 -18.00 0.94 20.61
CA GLN A 110 -19.18 1.81 20.63
C GLN A 110 -19.59 2.18 19.20
N LEU A 111 -18.62 2.61 18.37
CA LEU A 111 -18.88 2.89 16.95
C LEU A 111 -19.44 1.64 16.25
N TYR A 112 -18.77 0.49 16.40
CA TYR A 112 -19.23 -0.75 15.78
C TYR A 112 -20.64 -1.15 16.21
N GLY A 113 -20.93 -1.03 17.50
CA GLY A 113 -22.28 -1.31 18.04
C GLY A 113 -23.33 -0.38 17.44
N ARG A 114 -23.05 0.91 17.34
CA ARG A 114 -23.95 1.90 16.75
C ARG A 114 -24.15 1.64 15.26
N ILE A 115 -23.07 1.38 14.50
CA ILE A 115 -23.16 1.06 13.04
C ILE A 115 -24.08 -0.15 12.84
N THR A 116 -23.89 -1.20 13.66
CA THR A 116 -24.67 -2.45 13.54
C THR A 116 -26.16 -2.22 13.81
N ALA A 117 -26.49 -1.24 14.66
CA ALA A 117 -27.88 -0.93 15.03
C ALA A 117 -28.60 -0.04 14.01
N VAL A 118 -27.88 0.58 13.06
CA VAL A 118 -28.51 1.42 12.02
C VAL A 118 -29.28 0.55 11.03
N THR A 119 -30.50 0.97 10.71
CA THR A 119 -31.24 0.45 9.55
C THR A 119 -31.01 1.40 8.37
N PRO A 120 -30.32 0.95 7.31
CA PRO A 120 -30.07 1.83 6.16
C PRO A 120 -31.35 2.18 5.41
N PRO A 121 -31.38 3.32 4.71
CA PRO A 121 -32.50 3.65 3.80
C PRO A 121 -32.74 2.55 2.77
N ASP A 122 -33.96 2.54 2.20
CA ASP A 122 -34.36 1.49 1.28
C ASP A 122 -33.94 1.77 -0.17
N ASP A 123 -32.69 2.16 -0.37
CA ASP A 123 -32.09 2.33 -1.68
C ASP A 123 -30.80 1.49 -1.78
N PRO A 124 -30.43 1.05 -2.97
CA PRO A 124 -29.27 0.15 -3.13
C PRO A 124 -27.93 0.77 -2.75
N GLU A 125 -27.76 2.07 -2.94
CA GLU A 125 -26.48 2.76 -2.64
C GLU A 125 -26.25 2.82 -1.13
N SER A 126 -27.24 3.26 -0.37
CA SER A 126 -27.17 3.34 1.09
C SER A 126 -26.93 1.96 1.72
N ARG A 127 -27.66 0.93 1.24
CA ARG A 127 -27.45 -0.44 1.70
C ARG A 127 -26.02 -0.91 1.42
N ARG A 128 -25.52 -0.67 0.21
CA ARG A 128 -24.16 -1.04 -0.16
C ARG A 128 -23.10 -0.32 0.69
N LEU A 129 -23.30 0.98 0.96
CA LEU A 129 -22.40 1.76 1.83
C LEU A 129 -22.39 1.18 3.26
N HIS A 130 -23.55 0.91 3.83
CA HIS A 130 -23.68 0.32 5.17
C HIS A 130 -22.96 -1.03 5.24
N ASP A 131 -23.21 -1.91 4.27
CA ASP A 131 -22.53 -3.22 4.18
C ASP A 131 -21.02 -3.07 4.03
N HIS A 132 -20.58 -2.08 3.26
CA HIS A 132 -19.15 -1.80 3.07
C HIS A 132 -18.51 -1.40 4.40
N ILE A 133 -19.10 -0.44 5.12
CA ILE A 133 -18.59 0.03 6.42
C ILE A 133 -18.53 -1.13 7.43
N LEU A 134 -19.62 -1.89 7.58
CA LEU A 134 -19.67 -3.05 8.47
C LEU A 134 -18.57 -4.08 8.13
N ARG A 135 -18.36 -4.32 6.83
CA ARG A 135 -17.31 -5.24 6.35
C ARG A 135 -15.91 -4.73 6.73
N GLN A 136 -15.67 -3.42 6.59
CA GLN A 136 -14.38 -2.84 6.97
C GLN A 136 -14.13 -2.99 8.48
N PHE A 137 -15.11 -2.63 9.32
CA PHE A 137 -14.98 -2.82 10.77
C PHE A 137 -14.70 -4.28 11.14
N ARG A 138 -15.44 -5.23 10.54
CA ARG A 138 -15.22 -6.67 10.80
C ARG A 138 -13.83 -7.14 10.34
N ARG A 139 -13.38 -6.69 9.19
CA ARG A 139 -12.04 -7.04 8.65
C ARG A 139 -10.91 -6.52 9.53
N HIS A 140 -11.11 -5.36 10.16
CA HIS A 140 -10.13 -4.79 11.09
C HIS A 140 -10.29 -5.35 12.52
N GLY A 141 -11.21 -6.28 12.73
CA GLY A 141 -11.30 -6.99 14.00
C GLY A 141 -12.32 -6.45 14.99
N ALA A 142 -13.23 -5.55 14.59
CA ALA A 142 -14.23 -4.97 15.51
C ALA A 142 -15.08 -6.04 16.23
N ALA A 143 -15.37 -7.13 15.54
CA ALA A 143 -16.23 -8.21 16.06
C ALA A 143 -15.46 -9.26 16.89
N LEU A 144 -14.14 -9.14 17.01
CA LEU A 144 -13.31 -10.07 17.77
C LEU A 144 -13.42 -9.79 19.28
N ASP A 145 -13.17 -10.79 20.08
CA ASP A 145 -13.06 -10.62 21.53
C ASP A 145 -11.70 -9.95 21.90
N ALA A 146 -11.52 -9.62 23.15
CA ALA A 146 -10.35 -8.88 23.62
C ALA A 146 -9.03 -9.63 23.40
N GLU A 147 -9.03 -10.96 23.55
CA GLU A 147 -7.83 -11.79 23.34
C GLU A 147 -7.43 -11.80 21.86
N ASP A 148 -8.40 -12.03 20.98
CA ASP A 148 -8.18 -12.04 19.53
C ASP A 148 -7.82 -10.64 18.98
N LYS A 149 -8.38 -9.56 19.56
CA LYS A 149 -7.99 -8.19 19.22
C LYS A 149 -6.51 -7.94 19.56
N GLN A 150 -6.07 -8.36 20.74
CA GLN A 150 -4.67 -8.22 21.16
C GLN A 150 -3.74 -9.01 20.23
N ARG A 151 -4.15 -10.21 19.85
CA ARG A 151 -3.39 -11.05 18.90
C ARG A 151 -3.32 -10.39 17.52
N LEU A 152 -4.43 -9.81 17.05
CA LEU A 152 -4.48 -9.10 15.77
C LEU A 152 -3.52 -7.89 15.77
N THR A 153 -3.49 -7.12 16.86
CA THR A 153 -2.57 -5.99 17.00
C THR A 153 -1.10 -6.45 16.86
N GLN A 154 -0.72 -7.53 17.54
CA GLN A 154 0.64 -8.09 17.45
C GLN A 154 0.97 -8.54 16.01
N LEU A 155 0.00 -9.14 15.32
CA LEU A 155 0.16 -9.56 13.93
C LEU A 155 0.33 -8.36 13.00
N ASN A 156 -0.47 -7.31 13.20
CA ASN A 156 -0.38 -6.08 12.42
C ASN A 156 0.97 -5.38 12.60
N GLU A 157 1.47 -5.31 13.83
CA GLU A 157 2.83 -4.78 14.13
C GLU A 157 3.89 -5.58 13.35
N ARG A 158 3.80 -6.89 13.39
CA ARG A 158 4.76 -7.76 12.69
C ARG A 158 4.65 -7.61 11.17
N LEU A 159 3.43 -7.53 10.63
CA LEU A 159 3.18 -7.33 9.21
C LEU A 159 3.73 -5.99 8.74
N SER A 160 3.58 -4.94 9.54
CA SER A 160 4.11 -3.61 9.24
C SER A 160 5.64 -3.64 9.06
N VAL A 161 6.34 -4.27 10.02
CA VAL A 161 7.80 -4.44 9.94
C VAL A 161 8.21 -5.23 8.69
N LEU A 162 7.50 -6.32 8.40
CA LEU A 162 7.81 -7.16 7.24
C LEU A 162 7.52 -6.45 5.92
N ALA A 163 6.47 -5.64 5.86
CA ALA A 163 6.14 -4.85 4.68
C ALA A 163 7.23 -3.81 4.41
N GLU A 164 7.71 -3.15 5.46
CA GLU A 164 8.82 -2.18 5.35
C GLU A 164 10.09 -2.86 4.85
N GLN A 165 10.46 -4.02 5.44
CA GLN A 165 11.60 -4.80 5.00
C GLN A 165 11.47 -5.23 3.54
N PHE A 166 10.27 -5.64 3.12
CA PHE A 166 10.01 -6.04 1.73
C PHE A 166 10.24 -4.86 0.77
N THR A 167 9.68 -3.69 1.11
CA THR A 167 9.82 -2.48 0.31
C THR A 167 11.29 -2.04 0.20
N HIS A 168 11.99 -2.05 1.33
CA HIS A 168 13.42 -1.72 1.37
C HIS A 168 14.22 -2.68 0.49
N ASN A 169 14.02 -3.99 0.65
CA ASN A 169 14.73 -5.01 -0.15
C ASN A 169 14.42 -4.84 -1.65
N LEU A 170 13.17 -4.54 -1.98
CA LEU A 170 12.76 -4.34 -3.38
C LEU A 170 13.51 -3.16 -4.00
N ARG A 171 13.61 -2.03 -3.29
CA ARG A 171 14.37 -0.86 -3.77
C ARG A 171 15.85 -1.19 -3.96
N GLU A 172 16.47 -1.81 -2.95
CA GLU A 172 17.88 -2.21 -3.03
C GLU A 172 18.14 -3.13 -4.22
N GLU A 173 17.29 -4.14 -4.40
CA GLU A 173 17.44 -5.11 -5.50
C GLU A 173 17.22 -4.46 -6.86
N THR A 174 16.27 -3.55 -6.98
CA THR A 174 16.02 -2.81 -8.23
C THR A 174 17.27 -2.01 -8.63
N THR A 175 17.89 -1.33 -7.67
CA THR A 175 19.13 -0.57 -7.88
C THR A 175 20.29 -1.50 -8.22
N ARG A 176 20.46 -2.56 -7.43
CA ARG A 176 21.58 -3.52 -7.60
C ARG A 176 21.52 -4.26 -8.93
N LEU A 177 20.32 -4.53 -9.43
CA LEU A 177 20.10 -5.30 -10.66
C LEU A 177 20.00 -4.42 -11.91
N ALA A 178 20.19 -3.10 -11.78
CA ALA A 178 20.23 -2.20 -12.92
C ALA A 178 21.28 -2.67 -13.93
N VAL A 179 20.95 -2.64 -15.21
CA VAL A 179 21.76 -3.24 -16.28
C VAL A 179 22.61 -2.17 -16.94
N ALA A 180 23.94 -2.39 -16.94
CA ALA A 180 24.88 -1.49 -17.59
C ALA A 180 24.99 -1.81 -19.08
N PHE A 181 25.15 -0.78 -19.90
CA PHE A 181 25.26 -0.87 -21.37
C PHE A 181 26.39 0.02 -21.86
N GLU A 182 26.97 -0.37 -22.99
CA GLU A 182 27.83 0.51 -23.80
C GLU A 182 26.96 1.27 -24.81
N ARG A 183 27.46 2.41 -25.34
CA ARG A 183 26.69 3.28 -26.24
C ARG A 183 26.17 2.55 -27.49
N ASP A 184 26.96 1.61 -28.03
CA ASP A 184 26.60 0.86 -29.23
C ASP A 184 25.54 -0.23 -28.97
N GLU A 185 25.36 -0.63 -27.73
CA GLU A 185 24.31 -1.59 -27.34
C GLU A 185 22.92 -0.95 -27.23
N LEU A 186 22.85 0.39 -27.17
CA LEU A 186 21.61 1.15 -27.01
C LEU A 186 20.95 1.51 -28.36
N GLN A 187 21.28 0.78 -29.44
CA GLN A 187 20.65 0.97 -30.74
C GLN A 187 19.15 0.68 -30.67
N GLY A 188 18.34 1.61 -31.16
CA GLY A 188 16.90 1.52 -31.11
C GLY A 188 16.25 2.50 -30.13
N LEU A 189 16.99 2.91 -29.09
CA LEU A 189 16.52 3.95 -28.18
C LEU A 189 16.71 5.34 -28.81
N ASP A 190 15.81 6.25 -28.50
CA ASP A 190 15.98 7.65 -28.89
C ASP A 190 16.99 8.37 -27.98
N GLU A 191 17.42 9.57 -28.37
CA GLU A 191 18.44 10.33 -27.64
C GLU A 191 17.99 10.73 -26.22
N GLY A 192 16.69 10.86 -25.99
CA GLY A 192 16.13 11.16 -24.67
C GLY A 192 16.35 10.00 -23.70
N HIS A 193 16.01 8.77 -24.12
CA HIS A 193 16.23 7.57 -23.32
C HIS A 193 17.72 7.32 -23.06
N ILE A 194 18.57 7.60 -24.08
CA ILE A 194 20.03 7.46 -23.94
C ILE A 194 20.58 8.47 -22.93
N ALA A 195 20.10 9.70 -22.96
CA ALA A 195 20.49 10.74 -21.99
C ALA A 195 20.07 10.33 -20.56
N SER A 196 18.84 9.83 -20.39
CA SER A 196 18.35 9.32 -19.10
C SER A 196 19.23 8.18 -18.59
N ALA A 197 19.58 7.22 -19.45
CA ALA A 197 20.44 6.09 -19.06
C ALA A 197 21.85 6.57 -18.62
N ALA A 198 22.36 7.65 -19.21
CA ALA A 198 23.64 8.25 -18.78
C ALA A 198 23.50 8.94 -17.41
N GLU A 199 22.39 9.64 -17.18
CA GLU A 199 22.08 10.27 -15.88
C GLU A 199 21.94 9.22 -14.78
N ASP A 200 21.25 8.12 -15.08
CA ASP A 200 21.10 6.98 -14.14
C ASP A 200 22.46 6.35 -13.80
N ALA A 201 23.32 6.18 -14.79
CA ALA A 201 24.69 5.68 -14.57
C ALA A 201 25.45 6.64 -13.63
N GLN A 202 25.37 7.94 -13.88
CA GLN A 202 26.04 8.94 -13.05
C GLN A 202 25.50 8.93 -11.62
N ALA A 203 24.19 8.81 -11.42
CA ALA A 203 23.54 8.75 -10.11
C ALA A 203 24.04 7.51 -9.32
N LEU A 204 24.31 6.40 -10.01
CA LEU A 204 24.82 5.17 -9.41
C LEU A 204 26.36 5.15 -9.30
N GLY A 205 27.04 6.22 -9.69
CA GLY A 205 28.50 6.30 -9.66
C GLY A 205 29.18 5.37 -10.67
N GLN A 206 28.49 5.00 -11.75
CA GLN A 206 28.97 4.10 -12.80
C GLN A 206 29.33 4.88 -14.05
N ALA A 207 30.26 4.37 -14.85
CA ALA A 207 30.55 4.91 -16.17
C ALA A 207 29.66 4.23 -17.20
N GLY A 208 29.40 4.92 -18.30
CA GLY A 208 28.59 4.36 -19.39
C GLY A 208 27.11 4.70 -19.25
N TYR A 209 26.25 3.73 -19.44
CA TYR A 209 24.81 3.86 -19.45
C TYR A 209 24.19 2.77 -18.58
N VAL A 210 23.17 3.10 -17.82
CA VAL A 210 22.48 2.12 -16.97
C VAL A 210 20.98 2.24 -17.19
N ILE A 211 20.32 1.09 -17.32
CA ILE A 211 18.85 1.02 -17.37
C ILE A 211 18.38 0.35 -16.06
N PRO A 212 17.72 1.08 -15.16
CA PRO A 212 17.15 0.50 -13.96
C PRO A 212 15.95 -0.40 -14.29
N LEU A 213 15.71 -1.43 -13.47
CA LEU A 213 14.64 -2.40 -13.70
C LEU A 213 13.29 -1.94 -13.14
N GLY A 214 12.99 -0.64 -13.28
CA GLY A 214 11.71 -0.06 -12.83
C GLY A 214 10.63 -0.16 -13.90
N LEU A 215 9.44 -0.59 -13.50
CA LEU A 215 8.27 -0.59 -14.39
C LEU A 215 7.61 0.80 -14.37
N PRO A 216 7.07 1.29 -15.49
CA PRO A 216 6.94 0.65 -16.82
C PRO A 216 8.13 0.87 -17.76
N THR A 217 9.03 1.76 -17.44
CA THR A 217 10.12 2.25 -18.32
C THR A 217 10.93 1.11 -18.94
N VAL A 218 11.36 0.15 -18.12
CA VAL A 218 12.18 -0.98 -18.59
C VAL A 218 11.48 -1.77 -19.72
N GLN A 219 10.17 -1.83 -19.75
CA GLN A 219 9.42 -2.54 -20.81
C GLN A 219 9.51 -1.81 -22.15
N GLU A 220 9.43 -0.49 -22.12
CA GLU A 220 9.55 0.35 -23.32
C GLU A 220 10.96 0.27 -23.90
N GLU A 221 11.96 0.40 -23.04
CA GLU A 221 13.37 0.31 -23.42
C GLU A 221 13.71 -1.07 -24.00
N GLN A 222 13.25 -2.14 -23.34
CA GLN A 222 13.45 -3.51 -23.86
C GLN A 222 12.82 -3.73 -25.22
N ALA A 223 11.65 -3.13 -25.44
CA ALA A 223 10.95 -3.25 -26.72
C ALA A 223 11.66 -2.45 -27.83
N ALA A 224 12.27 -1.34 -27.48
CA ALA A 224 12.93 -0.44 -28.44
C ALA A 224 14.35 -0.94 -28.81
N LEU A 225 15.06 -1.58 -27.88
CA LEU A 225 16.42 -2.08 -28.16
C LEU A 225 16.40 -3.06 -29.31
N UNK A 226 17.03 -2.59 -30.21
CA UNK A 226 17.01 -3.28 -31.44
C UNK A 226 17.96 -4.43 -31.57
N UNK A 227 19.00 -4.33 -31.05
CA UNK A 227 20.04 -5.25 -31.18
C UNK A 227 20.12 -6.22 -30.09
N UNK A 228 19.96 -5.68 -29.24
CA UNK A 228 20.21 -6.43 -28.11
C UNK A 228 19.18 -7.43 -27.83
N UNK A 229 18.39 -7.17 -28.28
CA UNK A 229 17.45 -8.07 -28.01
C UNK A 229 17.66 -9.42 -28.54
N UNK A 230 18.28 -9.32 -29.36
CA UNK A 230 18.57 -10.57 -29.87
C UNK A 230 19.62 -11.29 -29.14
N UNK A 231 20.15 -10.56 -28.69
CA UNK A 231 21.20 -11.17 -28.02
C UNK A 231 20.98 -11.30 -26.61
N UNK A 232 20.32 -10.60 -26.15
CA UNK A 232 20.24 -10.80 -25.27
C UNK A 232 19.34 -11.16 -24.82
N PRO A 233 18.71 -12.08 -25.00
CA PRO A 233 17.57 -12.32 -24.12
C PRO A 233 18.04 -12.80 -22.76
N GLY A 234 18.84 -12.08 -22.14
CA GLY A 234 19.38 -12.67 -20.96
C GLY A 234 19.33 -11.83 -19.70
N PRO A 235 20.14 -10.77 -19.61
CA PRO A 235 20.35 -10.16 -18.29
C PRO A 235 19.11 -9.54 -17.66
N PRO A 236 18.28 -8.76 -18.35
CA PRO A 236 17.12 -8.15 -17.66
C PRO A 236 16.10 -9.18 -17.15
N VAL A 237 15.85 -10.22 -17.92
CA VAL A 237 14.91 -11.26 -17.51
C VAL A 237 15.47 -12.14 -16.38
N ARG A 238 16.77 -12.35 -16.39
CA ARG A 238 17.44 -13.10 -15.31
C ARG A 238 17.41 -12.31 -13.98
N GLY A 239 17.51 -11.00 -14.04
CA GLY A 239 17.41 -10.15 -12.86
C GLY A 239 16.08 -10.34 -12.12
N PHE A 240 14.99 -10.35 -12.87
CA PHE A 240 13.65 -10.58 -12.29
C PHE A 240 13.47 -12.00 -11.70
N ALA A 241 14.19 -12.97 -12.24
CA ALA A 241 14.08 -14.36 -11.78
C ALA A 241 14.96 -14.66 -10.56
N SER A 242 15.90 -13.77 -10.22
CA SER A 242 16.85 -14.00 -9.12
C SER A 242 16.50 -13.21 -7.85
N ALA A 243 15.35 -12.56 -7.82
CA ALA A 243 14.95 -11.68 -6.73
C ALA A 243 14.76 -12.45 -5.40
N GLY A 244 15.59 -12.16 -4.47
CA GLY A 244 15.45 -12.47 -3.06
C GLY A 244 16.48 -13.45 -2.50
N PRO A 245 17.29 -13.03 -1.52
CA PRO A 245 18.10 -13.98 -0.75
C PRO A 245 17.18 -14.91 0.04
N GLY A 246 17.13 -16.17 -0.32
CA GLY A 246 16.30 -17.19 0.33
C GLY A 246 15.29 -17.91 -0.57
N CYS A 247 15.14 -17.47 -1.83
CA CYS A 247 14.43 -18.26 -2.83
C CYS A 247 15.44 -19.07 -3.67
N GLU A 248 16.01 -20.10 -3.07
CA GLU A 248 16.75 -21.07 -3.86
C GLU A 248 15.78 -21.79 -4.79
N ARG A 249 15.95 -21.64 -6.10
CA ARG A 249 15.26 -22.49 -7.06
C ARG A 249 15.67 -23.94 -6.78
N PRO A 250 14.72 -24.83 -6.52
CA PRO A 250 15.09 -26.24 -6.52
C PRO A 250 15.60 -26.61 -7.91
N GLY A 251 16.84 -27.07 -7.97
CA GLY A 251 17.42 -27.58 -9.20
C GLY A 251 16.53 -28.66 -9.77
N PHE A 252 16.42 -28.72 -11.09
CA PHE A 252 15.76 -29.84 -11.78
C PHE A 252 16.57 -31.12 -11.48
N GLY A 253 16.14 -31.91 -10.54
CA GLY A 253 16.78 -33.16 -10.17
C GLY A 253 17.06 -33.28 -8.67
N GLY A 254 16.06 -33.45 -7.86
CA GLY A 254 16.19 -33.68 -6.44
C GLY A 254 14.85 -33.53 -5.71
N ASP A 255 14.72 -34.15 -4.60
CA ASP A 255 13.49 -34.32 -3.83
C ASP A 255 12.61 -33.08 -3.67
N ARG A 256 11.29 -33.28 -3.80
CA ARG A 256 10.26 -32.24 -3.67
C ARG A 256 10.32 -31.58 -2.29
N PRO A 257 10.38 -30.23 -2.22
CA PRO A 257 10.30 -29.57 -0.91
C PRO A 257 8.94 -29.78 -0.27
N THR A 258 8.94 -30.21 0.99
CA THR A 258 7.74 -30.23 1.83
C THR A 258 7.27 -28.80 2.07
N ALA A 259 5.95 -28.58 2.03
CA ALA A 259 5.35 -27.29 2.31
C ALA A 259 5.86 -26.73 3.64
N GLY A 260 6.40 -25.53 3.62
CA GLY A 260 6.92 -24.86 4.80
C GLY A 260 5.83 -24.60 5.85
N PRO A 261 6.24 -24.33 7.09
CA PRO A 261 5.29 -24.15 8.20
C PRO A 261 4.25 -23.04 7.99
N ALA A 262 4.57 -22.05 7.19
CA ALA A 262 3.63 -20.96 6.89
C ALA A 262 2.41 -21.41 6.07
N CYS A 263 2.60 -22.34 5.12
CA CYS A 263 1.47 -22.87 4.33
C CYS A 263 0.51 -23.71 5.16
N LYS A 264 0.99 -24.32 6.24
CA LYS A 264 0.15 -25.16 7.15
C LYS A 264 -0.68 -24.30 8.13
N ALA A 265 -0.21 -23.11 8.46
CA ALA A 265 -0.86 -22.26 9.46
C ALA A 265 -2.10 -21.51 8.92
N PHE A 266 -2.14 -21.23 7.62
CA PHE A 266 -3.17 -20.35 7.07
C PHE A 266 -4.16 -21.00 6.08
N GLY A 267 -3.96 -22.26 5.70
CA GLY A 267 -4.89 -22.99 4.82
C GLY A 267 -5.11 -22.34 3.44
N VAL A 268 -4.21 -21.41 3.04
CA VAL A 268 -4.37 -20.65 1.80
C VAL A 268 -3.42 -21.19 0.74
N CYS A 269 -3.97 -21.82 -0.29
CA CYS A 269 -3.22 -22.12 -1.49
C CYS A 269 -3.03 -20.83 -2.29
N HIS A 270 -1.80 -20.40 -2.46
CA HIS A 270 -1.48 -19.22 -3.27
C HIS A 270 -1.83 -19.50 -4.76
N PRO A 271 -2.42 -18.57 -5.50
CA PRO A 271 -2.86 -18.80 -6.90
C PRO A 271 -1.71 -18.84 -7.91
N CYS A 272 -0.48 -19.07 -7.50
CA CYS A 272 0.68 -19.09 -8.43
C CYS A 272 0.81 -20.40 -9.24
N GLY A 273 -0.14 -21.30 -9.20
CA GLY A 273 -0.22 -22.48 -10.08
C GLY A 273 0.92 -23.51 -9.94
N LEU A 274 1.84 -23.31 -9.00
CA LEU A 274 3.05 -24.13 -8.86
C LEU A 274 3.05 -25.04 -7.63
N CYS A 275 1.95 -25.06 -6.88
CA CYS A 275 1.77 -26.06 -5.81
C CYS A 275 0.94 -27.22 -6.36
N ASP A 276 1.63 -28.22 -6.90
CA ASP A 276 1.02 -29.51 -7.19
C ASP A 276 0.77 -30.21 -5.83
N CYS A 277 -0.44 -30.05 -5.32
CA CYS A 277 -0.90 -30.87 -4.20
C CYS A 277 -1.00 -32.31 -4.71
N GLY A 278 0.06 -33.07 -4.42
CA GLY A 278 0.25 -34.43 -4.89
C GLY A 278 -1.01 -35.28 -4.81
N ARG A 279 -1.31 -35.94 -5.92
CA ARG A 279 -2.38 -36.94 -6.01
C ARG A 279 -2.12 -38.07 -5.00
N ASN A 280 -2.70 -37.93 -3.84
CA ASN A 280 -2.88 -39.10 -3.00
C ASN A 280 -4.36 -39.48 -3.08
N ARG A 281 -4.60 -40.68 -3.54
CA ARG A 281 -5.96 -41.24 -3.72
C ARG A 281 -6.64 -41.41 -2.37
N GLY A 282 -7.53 -40.52 -2.06
CA GLY A 282 -8.40 -40.58 -0.89
C GLY A 282 -9.35 -39.41 -0.95
N HIS A 283 -10.61 -39.71 -1.14
CA HIS A 283 -11.69 -38.77 -1.32
C HIS A 283 -11.73 -37.65 -0.27
N HIS A 284 -11.36 -36.44 -0.65
CA HIS A 284 -11.89 -35.24 0.00
C HIS A 284 -12.31 -34.25 -1.10
N ARG A 285 -13.63 -34.09 -1.23
CA ARG A 285 -14.23 -33.07 -2.11
C ARG A 285 -13.89 -31.68 -1.57
N CYS A 286 -13.10 -30.94 -2.32
CA CYS A 286 -13.08 -29.49 -2.17
C CYS A 286 -14.39 -28.95 -2.75
N GLY A 287 -15.33 -28.66 -1.89
CA GLY A 287 -16.55 -27.96 -2.27
C GLY A 287 -16.21 -26.54 -2.69
N ALA A 288 -16.42 -26.21 -3.96
CA ALA A 288 -16.41 -24.84 -4.41
C ALA A 288 -17.67 -24.17 -3.87
N HIS A 289 -17.54 -23.37 -2.83
CA HIS A 289 -18.59 -22.44 -2.48
C HIS A 289 -18.40 -21.17 -3.32
N ASN A 290 -19.22 -21.06 -4.34
CA ASN A 290 -19.44 -19.79 -5.02
C ASN A 290 -20.12 -18.84 -4.01
N ALA A 291 -19.37 -17.88 -3.53
CA ALA A 291 -19.97 -16.74 -2.84
C ALA A 291 -20.16 -15.65 -3.89
N VAL A 292 -21.42 -15.34 -4.16
CA VAL A 292 -21.83 -14.15 -4.89
C VAL A 292 -21.55 -12.91 -4.03
#